data_069c2b1f1b1288c8a953c9015e975755
#
_entry.id   069c2b1f1b1288c8a953c9015e975755
#
_cell.length_a   1.000
_cell.length_b   1.000
_cell.length_c   1.000
_cell.angle_alpha   90.00
_cell.angle_beta   90.00
_cell.angle_gamma   90.00
#
_symmetry.space_group_name_H-M   'P 1'
#
loop_
_entity.id
_entity.type
_entity.pdbx_description
1 polymer ?
#
loop_
_entity_poly.entity_id
_entity_poly.type
_entity_poly.pdbx_seq_one_letter_code
_entity_poly.pdbx_strand_id
1 'polypeptide(L)'
;MELVAVWGRRDEPARRLGARLGVPWYTDLDRLTRETAPALGVVSVAYAANGAVGLMAVEHGLHALLETPIAHRLDEADRIIAAAQERGLKVEVAEQFHRRPHEALKLRLIASGLFGQVYSSFNDFGGHGYHGVSLMRGYLGFDAVPTRVTGAVRSYDLAPHWSRLADTTGPRRETQEHAIVAFADGRLGLYHWTDVAYDSALRPWRSSRFLAEKGMGVTTDSGIGAPPHDALTLLAPGGEAPRQVTVERRYERNDGGALVALVAHTGDPALPIVRWDNPFAPTVPGGGPQWHDDEIAVASCLMSLVTAVRDSGAPSYGPLQARLDQEIVLAMRHSSRLDGQPVALPLDLSLSEL
;
A
#
# COMPACT_ATOMS: atom_id res chain seq x y z
N MET A 1 -0.10 14.45 -18.69
CA MET A 1 -1.25 14.60 -17.76
C MET A 1 -1.20 16.00 -17.20
N GLU A 2 -2.35 16.67 -17.11
CA GLU A 2 -2.48 18.05 -16.66
C GLU A 2 -3.55 18.12 -15.58
N LEU A 3 -3.30 18.90 -14.51
CA LEU A 3 -4.29 19.20 -13.50
C LEU A 3 -5.19 20.32 -14.03
N VAL A 4 -6.49 20.07 -14.19
CA VAL A 4 -7.42 21.01 -14.85
C VAL A 4 -8.30 21.75 -13.86
N ALA A 5 -8.57 21.19 -12.68
CA ALA A 5 -9.42 21.82 -11.67
C ALA A 5 -9.27 21.18 -10.29
N VAL A 6 -9.75 21.88 -9.27
CA VAL A 6 -9.94 21.38 -7.90
C VAL A 6 -11.42 21.41 -7.57
N TRP A 7 -11.91 20.33 -6.95
CA TRP A 7 -13.24 20.29 -6.33
C TRP A 7 -13.11 20.17 -4.80
N GLY A 8 -14.03 20.80 -4.10
CA GLY A 8 -14.13 20.63 -2.65
C GLY A 8 -15.50 21.02 -2.13
N ARG A 9 -16.02 20.31 -1.13
CA ARG A 9 -17.33 20.57 -0.53
C ARG A 9 -17.50 22.00 0.02
N ARG A 10 -16.41 22.63 0.46
CA ARG A 10 -16.39 23.98 1.02
C ARG A 10 -15.63 24.93 0.11
N ASP A 11 -16.19 26.10 -0.16
CA ASP A 11 -15.63 27.08 -1.10
C ASP A 11 -14.21 27.54 -0.71
N GLU A 12 -14.01 28.00 0.52
CA GLU A 12 -12.75 28.61 0.92
C GLU A 12 -11.56 27.63 0.83
N PRO A 13 -11.60 26.38 1.36
CA PRO A 13 -10.51 25.41 1.15
C PRO A 13 -10.26 25.08 -0.33
N ALA A 14 -11.32 24.91 -1.13
CA ALA A 14 -11.20 24.63 -2.56
C ALA A 14 -10.55 25.80 -3.31
N ARG A 15 -10.98 27.03 -3.04
CA ARG A 15 -10.40 28.25 -3.58
C ARG A 15 -8.93 28.40 -3.24
N ARG A 16 -8.56 28.21 -1.96
CA ARG A 16 -7.17 28.29 -1.52
C ARG A 16 -6.29 27.24 -2.19
N LEU A 17 -6.80 26.00 -2.35
CA LEU A 17 -6.07 24.96 -3.03
C LEU A 17 -5.93 25.24 -4.53
N GLY A 18 -7.01 25.66 -5.20
CA GLY A 18 -6.98 26.05 -6.60
C GLY A 18 -6.00 27.20 -6.89
N ALA A 19 -6.02 28.24 -6.03
CA ALA A 19 -5.07 29.35 -6.13
C ALA A 19 -3.60 28.89 -5.95
N ARG A 20 -3.34 27.98 -5.03
CA ARG A 20 -1.98 27.40 -4.83
C ARG A 20 -1.50 26.59 -6.01
N LEU A 21 -2.40 25.88 -6.68
CA LEU A 21 -2.09 25.00 -7.80
C LEU A 21 -2.24 25.70 -9.17
N GLY A 22 -2.72 26.94 -9.21
CA GLY A 22 -2.90 27.70 -10.45
C GLY A 22 -4.04 27.20 -11.33
N VAL A 23 -5.07 26.58 -10.75
CA VAL A 23 -6.22 26.02 -11.49
C VAL A 23 -7.55 26.53 -10.91
N PRO A 24 -8.65 26.50 -11.69
CA PRO A 24 -9.98 26.84 -11.20
C PRO A 24 -10.44 25.88 -10.10
N TRP A 25 -11.33 26.36 -9.23
CA TRP A 25 -11.93 25.57 -8.17
C TRP A 25 -13.45 25.55 -8.29
N TYR A 26 -14.04 24.47 -7.77
CA TYR A 26 -15.49 24.24 -7.83
C TYR A 26 -15.98 23.65 -6.51
N THR A 27 -17.23 23.95 -6.15
CA THR A 27 -17.99 23.28 -5.10
C THR A 27 -19.11 22.41 -5.67
N ASP A 28 -19.38 22.53 -6.95
CA ASP A 28 -20.32 21.76 -7.73
C ASP A 28 -19.56 20.89 -8.75
N LEU A 29 -19.67 19.55 -8.60
CA LEU A 29 -18.95 18.60 -9.44
C LEU A 29 -19.56 18.51 -10.84
N ASP A 30 -20.89 18.67 -11.00
CA ASP A 30 -21.54 18.73 -12.31
C ASP A 30 -21.03 19.92 -13.14
N ARG A 31 -20.85 21.05 -12.47
CA ARG A 31 -20.29 22.23 -13.11
C ARG A 31 -18.84 22.00 -13.52
N LEU A 32 -18.02 21.43 -12.62
CA LEU A 32 -16.62 21.10 -12.90
C LEU A 32 -16.51 20.18 -14.12
N THR A 33 -17.23 19.05 -14.12
CA THR A 33 -17.15 18.06 -15.21
C THR A 33 -17.61 18.64 -16.54
N ARG A 34 -18.63 19.46 -16.53
CA ARG A 34 -19.15 20.13 -17.72
C ARG A 34 -18.20 21.19 -18.29
N GLU A 35 -17.53 21.97 -17.44
CA GLU A 35 -16.66 23.08 -17.87
C GLU A 35 -15.24 22.63 -18.20
N THR A 36 -14.72 21.56 -17.57
CA THR A 36 -13.31 21.14 -17.73
C THR A 36 -13.13 19.76 -18.36
N ALA A 37 -14.22 18.98 -18.50
CA ALA A 37 -14.21 17.62 -19.08
C ALA A 37 -13.03 16.75 -18.64
N PRO A 38 -12.79 16.56 -17.32
CA PRO A 38 -11.63 15.80 -16.84
C PRO A 38 -11.82 14.31 -17.16
N ALA A 39 -10.74 13.63 -17.52
CA ALA A 39 -10.78 12.18 -17.78
C ALA A 39 -10.74 11.36 -16.48
N LEU A 40 -10.10 11.89 -15.44
CA LEU A 40 -9.94 11.20 -14.16
C LEU A 40 -9.97 12.16 -12.96
N GLY A 41 -10.38 11.62 -11.81
CA GLY A 41 -10.36 12.29 -10.52
C GLY A 41 -9.39 11.63 -9.54
N VAL A 42 -8.63 12.45 -8.82
CA VAL A 42 -7.86 12.01 -7.64
C VAL A 42 -8.66 12.40 -6.40
N VAL A 43 -9.14 11.39 -5.68
CA VAL A 43 -9.97 11.56 -4.47
C VAL A 43 -9.07 11.46 -3.25
N SER A 44 -8.81 12.60 -2.61
CA SER A 44 -8.03 12.71 -1.39
C SER A 44 -8.84 13.51 -0.36
N VAL A 45 -9.65 12.80 0.40
CA VAL A 45 -10.59 13.37 1.38
C VAL A 45 -10.42 12.67 2.73
N ALA A 46 -11.13 13.16 3.76
CA ALA A 46 -11.14 12.48 5.05
C ALA A 46 -11.64 11.04 4.93
N TYR A 47 -11.01 10.14 5.69
CA TYR A 47 -11.27 8.69 5.71
C TYR A 47 -12.75 8.30 5.61
N ALA A 48 -13.61 8.89 6.48
CA ALA A 48 -15.04 8.58 6.52
C ALA A 48 -15.83 9.07 5.29
N ALA A 49 -15.24 9.93 4.44
CA ALA A 49 -15.88 10.45 3.24
C ALA A 49 -15.39 9.78 1.95
N ASN A 50 -14.34 8.95 2.04
CA ASN A 50 -13.66 8.43 0.86
C ASN A 50 -14.60 7.59 -0.03
N GLY A 51 -15.36 6.67 0.55
CA GLY A 51 -16.32 5.84 -0.17
C GLY A 51 -17.39 6.67 -0.90
N ALA A 52 -18.02 7.61 -0.21
CA ALA A 52 -19.08 8.45 -0.79
C ALA A 52 -18.56 9.36 -1.91
N VAL A 53 -17.38 9.99 -1.72
CA VAL A 53 -16.77 10.87 -2.74
C VAL A 53 -16.22 10.06 -3.91
N GLY A 54 -15.66 8.87 -3.64
CA GLY A 54 -15.23 7.94 -4.67
C GLY A 54 -16.38 7.48 -5.57
N LEU A 55 -17.52 7.09 -4.97
CA LEU A 55 -18.72 6.75 -5.73
C LEU A 55 -19.21 7.94 -6.57
N MET A 56 -19.28 9.13 -5.96
CA MET A 56 -19.68 10.35 -6.68
C MET A 56 -18.78 10.64 -7.89
N ALA A 57 -17.46 10.48 -7.77
CA ALA A 57 -16.55 10.66 -8.91
C ALA A 57 -16.85 9.67 -10.05
N VAL A 58 -17.07 8.39 -9.72
CA VAL A 58 -17.43 7.35 -10.71
C VAL A 58 -18.79 7.63 -11.35
N GLU A 59 -19.79 8.05 -10.57
CA GLU A 59 -21.12 8.40 -11.08
C GLU A 59 -21.09 9.60 -12.06
N HIS A 60 -20.11 10.51 -11.90
CA HIS A 60 -19.85 11.61 -12.83
C HIS A 60 -18.98 11.21 -14.04
N GLY A 61 -18.73 9.91 -14.24
CA GLY A 61 -18.03 9.40 -15.41
C GLY A 61 -16.51 9.52 -15.34
N LEU A 62 -15.93 9.73 -14.17
CA LEU A 62 -14.47 9.85 -13.98
C LEU A 62 -13.84 8.49 -13.72
N HIS A 63 -12.73 8.19 -14.38
CA HIS A 63 -11.78 7.21 -13.84
C HIS A 63 -11.26 7.75 -12.51
N ALA A 64 -11.06 6.91 -11.49
CA ALA A 64 -10.78 7.40 -10.16
C ALA A 64 -9.54 6.76 -9.52
N LEU A 65 -8.65 7.61 -8.99
CA LEU A 65 -7.67 7.22 -7.99
C LEU A 65 -8.23 7.59 -6.62
N LEU A 66 -8.49 6.59 -5.79
CA LEU A 66 -9.06 6.78 -4.45
C LEU A 66 -7.96 6.64 -3.40
N GLU A 67 -8.00 7.49 -2.36
CA GLU A 67 -7.20 7.28 -1.16
C GLU A 67 -7.55 5.95 -0.46
N THR A 68 -6.66 5.48 0.36
CA THR A 68 -6.84 4.26 1.17
C THR A 68 -7.59 4.56 2.47
N PRO A 69 -8.44 3.60 2.91
CA PRO A 69 -8.96 2.45 2.19
C PRO A 69 -9.98 2.87 1.13
N ILE A 70 -10.33 1.98 0.22
CA ILE A 70 -11.33 2.26 -0.82
C ILE A 70 -12.62 2.85 -0.25
N ALA A 71 -13.07 2.35 0.89
CA ALA A 71 -14.23 2.86 1.63
C ALA A 71 -14.13 2.43 3.11
N HIS A 72 -14.89 3.10 3.97
CA HIS A 72 -15.00 2.72 5.38
C HIS A 72 -15.79 1.42 5.56
N ARG A 73 -16.78 1.18 4.72
CA ARG A 73 -17.70 0.04 4.72
C ARG A 73 -17.55 -0.80 3.46
N LEU A 74 -17.76 -2.11 3.56
CA LEU A 74 -17.67 -3.01 2.40
C LEU A 74 -18.80 -2.76 1.39
N ASP A 75 -20.00 -2.45 1.83
CA ASP A 75 -21.11 -2.13 0.94
C ASP A 75 -20.88 -0.83 0.12
N GLU A 76 -20.19 0.15 0.69
CA GLU A 76 -19.73 1.34 -0.06
C GLU A 76 -18.70 0.95 -1.13
N ALA A 77 -17.73 0.09 -0.78
CA ALA A 77 -16.76 -0.43 -1.74
C ALA A 77 -17.43 -1.21 -2.87
N ASP A 78 -18.41 -2.07 -2.53
CA ASP A 78 -19.19 -2.85 -3.51
C ASP A 78 -19.96 -1.94 -4.47
N ARG A 79 -20.54 -0.83 -3.99
CA ARG A 79 -21.21 0.17 -4.83
C ARG A 79 -20.26 0.88 -5.80
N ILE A 80 -19.05 1.23 -5.34
CA ILE A 80 -18.01 1.82 -6.21
C ILE A 80 -17.63 0.83 -7.30
N ILE A 81 -17.40 -0.44 -6.94
CA ILE A 81 -17.03 -1.51 -7.87
C ILE A 81 -18.13 -1.69 -8.92
N ALA A 82 -19.37 -1.83 -8.50
CA ALA A 82 -20.52 -2.00 -9.39
C ALA A 82 -20.69 -0.81 -10.34
N ALA A 83 -20.67 0.42 -9.81
CA ALA A 83 -20.79 1.63 -10.61
C ALA A 83 -19.66 1.79 -11.65
N ALA A 84 -18.42 1.44 -11.27
CA ALA A 84 -17.28 1.49 -12.18
C ALA A 84 -17.41 0.44 -13.30
N GLN A 85 -17.82 -0.79 -12.97
CA GLN A 85 -18.04 -1.87 -13.94
C GLN A 85 -19.13 -1.52 -14.94
N GLU A 86 -20.29 -1.03 -14.46
CA GLU A 86 -21.42 -0.62 -15.30
C GLU A 86 -21.04 0.45 -16.32
N ARG A 87 -20.15 1.38 -15.93
CA ARG A 87 -19.72 2.50 -16.77
C ARG A 87 -18.44 2.26 -17.55
N GLY A 88 -17.80 1.08 -17.40
CA GLY A 88 -16.51 0.78 -18.01
C GLY A 88 -15.36 1.66 -17.50
N LEU A 89 -15.50 2.23 -16.30
CA LEU A 89 -14.50 3.10 -15.69
C LEU A 89 -13.43 2.30 -14.93
N LYS A 90 -12.24 2.87 -14.86
CA LYS A 90 -11.12 2.31 -14.11
C LYS A 90 -11.04 2.99 -12.75
N VAL A 91 -10.87 2.18 -11.71
CA VAL A 91 -10.64 2.65 -10.33
C VAL A 91 -9.34 2.00 -9.84
N GLU A 92 -8.42 2.82 -9.39
CA GLU A 92 -7.20 2.44 -8.66
C GLU A 92 -7.35 2.92 -7.23
N VAL A 93 -6.79 2.19 -6.28
CA VAL A 93 -6.67 2.63 -4.89
C VAL A 93 -5.21 2.92 -4.58
N ALA A 94 -4.94 4.03 -3.90
CA ALA A 94 -3.60 4.56 -3.69
C ALA A 94 -2.80 3.76 -2.63
N GLU A 95 -2.79 2.43 -2.78
CA GLU A 95 -2.00 1.53 -1.94
C GLU A 95 -0.55 1.54 -2.41
N GLN A 96 0.32 2.22 -1.66
CA GLN A 96 1.69 2.48 -2.06
C GLN A 96 2.72 1.53 -1.46
N PHE A 97 2.40 0.75 -0.41
CA PHE A 97 3.41 0.00 0.35
C PHE A 97 4.15 -1.02 -0.52
N HIS A 98 3.43 -1.82 -1.29
CA HIS A 98 4.04 -2.80 -2.21
C HIS A 98 4.74 -2.17 -3.43
N ARG A 99 4.59 -0.83 -3.62
CA ARG A 99 5.21 -0.06 -4.71
C ARG A 99 6.46 0.70 -4.29
N ARG A 100 6.80 0.73 -2.99
CA ARG A 100 8.07 1.28 -2.55
C ARG A 100 9.21 0.58 -3.30
N PRO A 101 10.26 1.29 -3.72
CA PRO A 101 11.31 0.73 -4.57
C PRO A 101 11.85 -0.62 -4.11
N HIS A 102 12.18 -0.75 -2.83
CA HIS A 102 12.70 -2.00 -2.24
C HIS A 102 11.64 -3.12 -2.22
N GLU A 103 10.36 -2.80 -1.96
CA GLU A 103 9.28 -3.77 -2.03
C GLU A 103 9.00 -4.22 -3.47
N ALA A 104 8.99 -3.29 -4.41
CA ALA A 104 8.83 -3.58 -5.82
C ALA A 104 9.96 -4.47 -6.37
N LEU A 105 11.21 -4.26 -5.92
CA LEU A 105 12.33 -5.15 -6.25
C LEU A 105 12.13 -6.55 -5.67
N LYS A 106 11.72 -6.68 -4.41
CA LYS A 106 11.45 -7.99 -3.78
C LYS A 106 10.33 -8.75 -4.50
N LEU A 107 9.25 -8.07 -4.87
CA LEU A 107 8.18 -8.68 -5.65
C LEU A 107 8.67 -9.17 -7.02
N ARG A 108 9.57 -8.44 -7.70
CA ARG A 108 10.22 -8.90 -8.93
C ARG A 108 11.10 -10.14 -8.70
N LEU A 109 11.84 -10.18 -7.60
CA LEU A 109 12.65 -11.34 -7.21
C LEU A 109 11.76 -12.57 -6.94
N ILE A 110 10.64 -12.40 -6.25
CA ILE A 110 9.64 -13.46 -6.04
C ILE A 110 9.05 -13.92 -7.37
N ALA A 111 8.61 -12.99 -8.20
CA ALA A 111 7.99 -13.27 -9.51
C ALA A 111 8.97 -13.95 -10.49
N SER A 112 10.28 -13.77 -10.33
CA SER A 112 11.29 -14.48 -11.13
C SER A 112 11.41 -15.97 -10.82
N GLY A 113 10.76 -16.47 -9.77
CA GLY A 113 10.85 -17.85 -9.30
C GLY A 113 12.13 -18.20 -8.53
N LEU A 114 13.01 -17.21 -8.29
CA LEU A 114 14.28 -17.40 -7.61
C LEU A 114 14.11 -18.03 -6.22
N PHE A 115 13.09 -17.58 -5.49
CA PHE A 115 12.78 -18.07 -4.14
C PHE A 115 11.87 -19.32 -4.13
N GLY A 116 11.35 -19.77 -5.28
CA GLY A 116 10.27 -20.76 -5.31
C GLY A 116 8.96 -20.19 -4.77
N GLN A 117 8.05 -21.04 -4.28
CA GLN A 117 6.78 -20.60 -3.73
C GLN A 117 6.97 -19.93 -2.36
N VAL A 118 6.41 -18.74 -2.19
CA VAL A 118 6.30 -18.09 -0.87
C VAL A 118 5.11 -18.75 -0.14
N TYR A 119 5.39 -19.33 1.04
CA TYR A 119 4.36 -20.02 1.84
C TYR A 119 3.95 -19.25 3.10
N SER A 120 4.74 -18.30 3.55
CA SER A 120 4.37 -17.42 4.67
C SER A 120 4.84 -15.99 4.45
N SER A 121 4.03 -15.03 4.84
CA SER A 121 4.38 -13.60 4.84
C SER A 121 4.03 -12.96 6.19
N PHE A 122 4.78 -11.92 6.53
CA PHE A 122 4.69 -11.26 7.84
C PHE A 122 4.71 -9.75 7.66
N ASN A 123 3.77 -9.07 8.32
CA ASN A 123 3.84 -7.65 8.58
C ASN A 123 4.06 -7.46 10.08
N ASP A 124 5.16 -6.82 10.46
CA ASP A 124 5.51 -6.50 11.84
C ASP A 124 5.76 -5.00 11.96
N PHE A 125 4.74 -4.25 12.31
CA PHE A 125 4.68 -2.80 12.33
C PHE A 125 5.00 -2.11 10.99
N GLY A 126 5.18 -2.86 9.89
CA GLY A 126 5.53 -2.34 8.56
C GLY A 126 4.45 -1.41 8.02
N GLY A 127 3.19 -1.84 8.05
CA GLY A 127 2.02 -1.07 7.65
C GLY A 127 0.83 -1.33 8.56
N HIS A 128 -0.03 -0.34 8.76
CA HIS A 128 -1.27 -0.50 9.51
C HIS A 128 -2.39 -1.06 8.63
N GLY A 129 -3.31 -1.82 9.21
CA GLY A 129 -4.55 -2.29 8.57
C GLY A 129 -4.33 -2.80 7.15
N TYR A 130 -5.07 -2.25 6.21
CA TYR A 130 -5.03 -2.61 4.79
C TYR A 130 -3.63 -2.47 4.16
N HIS A 131 -2.77 -1.53 4.58
CA HIS A 131 -1.39 -1.40 4.09
C HIS A 131 -0.54 -2.64 4.42
N GLY A 132 -0.59 -3.08 5.68
CA GLY A 132 0.14 -4.28 6.10
C GLY A 132 -0.42 -5.55 5.45
N VAL A 133 -1.74 -5.64 5.30
CA VAL A 133 -2.42 -6.74 4.61
C VAL A 133 -2.08 -6.77 3.13
N SER A 134 -2.11 -5.62 2.44
CA SER A 134 -1.74 -5.49 1.03
C SER A 134 -0.31 -5.95 0.77
N LEU A 135 0.66 -5.48 1.57
CA LEU A 135 2.06 -5.89 1.43
C LEU A 135 2.23 -7.40 1.67
N MET A 136 1.61 -7.93 2.72
CA MET A 136 1.62 -9.34 3.06
C MET A 136 1.05 -10.22 1.93
N ARG A 137 -0.09 -9.80 1.33
CA ARG A 137 -0.69 -10.46 0.17
C ARG A 137 0.18 -10.29 -1.08
N GLY A 138 0.85 -9.15 -1.25
CA GLY A 138 1.79 -8.94 -2.34
C GLY A 138 2.88 -10.02 -2.39
N TYR A 139 3.44 -10.42 -1.26
CA TYR A 139 4.42 -11.50 -1.20
C TYR A 139 3.84 -12.88 -1.51
N LEU A 140 2.60 -13.14 -1.08
CA LEU A 140 1.92 -14.42 -1.34
C LEU A 140 1.35 -14.49 -2.77
N GLY A 141 1.21 -13.35 -3.45
CA GLY A 141 0.48 -13.17 -4.69
C GLY A 141 -0.94 -12.66 -4.44
N PHE A 142 -1.34 -11.60 -5.17
CA PHE A 142 -2.68 -11.00 -5.03
C PHE A 142 -3.83 -11.91 -5.49
N ASP A 143 -3.52 -13.01 -6.15
CA ASP A 143 -4.44 -14.09 -6.55
C ASP A 143 -4.68 -15.12 -5.44
N ALA A 144 -3.86 -15.12 -4.38
CA ALA A 144 -4.07 -15.97 -3.22
C ALA A 144 -5.41 -15.66 -2.54
N VAL A 145 -6.24 -16.69 -2.35
CA VAL A 145 -7.60 -16.57 -1.82
C VAL A 145 -7.60 -16.75 -0.31
N PRO A 146 -7.82 -15.69 0.49
CA PRO A 146 -7.95 -15.83 1.94
C PRO A 146 -9.29 -16.50 2.29
N THR A 147 -9.27 -17.41 3.25
CA THR A 147 -10.45 -18.19 3.65
C THR A 147 -10.87 -17.96 5.08
N ARG A 148 -9.94 -17.53 5.92
CA ARG A 148 -10.21 -17.39 7.37
C ARG A 148 -9.22 -16.44 8.02
N VAL A 149 -9.70 -15.66 8.97
CA VAL A 149 -8.89 -14.76 9.80
C VAL A 149 -9.10 -15.08 11.28
N THR A 150 -8.00 -15.18 12.01
CA THR A 150 -8.00 -15.23 13.48
C THR A 150 -7.25 -14.01 13.98
N GLY A 151 -7.87 -13.21 14.86
CA GLY A 151 -7.30 -11.92 15.28
C GLY A 151 -7.47 -11.65 16.77
N ALA A 152 -6.60 -10.78 17.28
CA ALA A 152 -6.65 -10.25 18.63
C ALA A 152 -6.26 -8.77 18.64
N VAL A 153 -7.09 -7.94 19.25
CA VAL A 153 -6.80 -6.53 19.53
C VAL A 153 -6.68 -6.35 21.04
N ARG A 154 -5.56 -5.81 21.50
CA ARG A 154 -5.29 -5.62 22.92
C ARG A 154 -4.67 -4.26 23.16
N SER A 155 -4.94 -3.67 24.32
CA SER A 155 -4.37 -2.38 24.69
C SER A 155 -3.57 -2.48 25.98
N TYR A 156 -2.48 -1.73 26.05
CA TYR A 156 -1.53 -1.73 27.15
C TYR A 156 -1.22 -0.29 27.57
N ASP A 157 -1.13 -0.06 28.88
CA ASP A 157 -0.67 1.22 29.39
C ASP A 157 0.86 1.32 29.30
N LEU A 158 1.35 2.44 28.80
CA LEU A 158 2.77 2.71 28.63
C LEU A 158 3.26 3.75 29.63
N ALA A 159 4.55 3.69 29.95
CA ALA A 159 5.20 4.76 30.68
C ALA A 159 5.05 6.11 29.96
N PRO A 160 4.96 7.24 30.70
CA PRO A 160 4.88 8.54 30.11
C PRO A 160 6.06 8.80 29.16
N HIS A 161 5.77 9.22 27.94
CA HIS A 161 6.78 9.61 26.95
C HIS A 161 6.22 10.63 25.98
N TRP A 162 7.08 11.26 25.20
CA TRP A 162 6.71 12.25 24.19
C TRP A 162 5.99 11.58 23.01
N SER A 163 4.91 12.20 22.55
CA SER A 163 4.17 11.82 21.35
C SER A 163 4.40 12.87 20.27
N ARG A 164 4.77 12.40 19.10
CA ARG A 164 4.95 13.26 17.92
C ARG A 164 3.64 13.91 17.46
N LEU A 165 2.53 13.17 17.52
CA LEU A 165 1.23 13.65 17.04
C LEU A 165 0.59 14.66 18.00
N ALA A 166 0.73 14.44 19.30
CA ALA A 166 0.17 15.33 20.31
C ALA A 166 1.13 16.45 20.72
N ASP A 167 2.42 16.33 20.37
CA ASP A 167 3.51 17.25 20.77
C ASP A 167 3.56 17.47 22.29
N THR A 168 3.31 16.43 23.05
CA THR A 168 3.27 16.46 24.52
C THR A 168 3.89 15.21 25.12
N THR A 169 4.42 15.34 26.34
CA THR A 169 4.82 14.20 27.16
C THR A 169 3.72 13.86 28.18
N GLY A 170 3.38 12.58 28.28
CA GLY A 170 2.36 12.12 29.21
C GLY A 170 2.12 10.61 29.14
N PRO A 171 1.21 10.09 29.99
CA PRO A 171 0.77 8.69 29.92
C PRO A 171 0.23 8.37 28.51
N ARG A 172 0.54 7.16 28.04
CA ARG A 172 0.13 6.66 26.72
C ARG A 172 -0.54 5.32 26.86
N ARG A 173 -1.41 5.02 25.90
CA ARG A 173 -2.00 3.71 25.74
C ARG A 173 -1.67 3.21 24.34
N GLU A 174 -1.12 2.02 24.27
CA GLU A 174 -0.82 1.33 23.01
C GLU A 174 -1.94 0.35 22.69
N THR A 175 -2.42 0.35 21.47
CA THR A 175 -3.30 -0.68 20.94
C THR A 175 -2.54 -1.51 19.92
N GLN A 176 -2.45 -2.81 20.17
CA GLN A 176 -1.84 -3.77 19.26
C GLN A 176 -2.91 -4.61 18.57
N GLU A 177 -2.73 -4.79 17.28
CA GLU A 177 -3.54 -5.65 16.41
C GLU A 177 -2.69 -6.83 15.94
N HIS A 178 -3.20 -8.05 16.09
CA HIS A 178 -2.56 -9.30 15.67
C HIS A 178 -3.54 -10.13 14.86
N ALA A 179 -3.07 -10.75 13.76
CA ALA A 179 -3.88 -11.69 13.02
C ALA A 179 -3.06 -12.79 12.35
N ILE A 180 -3.73 -13.93 12.15
CA ILE A 180 -3.32 -15.01 11.26
C ILE A 180 -4.38 -15.08 10.17
N VAL A 181 -3.95 -14.92 8.91
CA VAL A 181 -4.79 -15.06 7.72
C VAL A 181 -4.45 -16.39 7.05
N ALA A 182 -5.42 -17.30 6.97
CA ALA A 182 -5.26 -18.57 6.28
C ALA A 182 -5.77 -18.45 4.84
N PHE A 183 -5.01 -19.02 3.89
CA PHE A 183 -5.35 -19.05 2.47
C PHE A 183 -5.79 -20.45 2.04
N ALA A 184 -6.56 -20.54 0.94
CA ALA A 184 -7.15 -21.78 0.44
C ALA A 184 -6.13 -22.87 0.11
N ASP A 185 -4.92 -22.47 -0.25
CA ASP A 185 -3.81 -23.37 -0.61
C ASP A 185 -2.90 -23.74 0.58
N GLY A 186 -3.30 -23.38 1.81
CA GLY A 186 -2.57 -23.69 3.04
C GLY A 186 -1.51 -22.68 3.43
N ARG A 187 -1.27 -21.64 2.63
CA ARG A 187 -0.34 -20.56 2.96
C ARG A 187 -0.88 -19.67 4.08
N LEU A 188 0.02 -18.94 4.76
CA LEU A 188 -0.33 -18.11 5.91
C LEU A 188 0.22 -16.68 5.76
N GLY A 189 -0.61 -15.70 6.16
CA GLY A 189 -0.20 -14.35 6.42
C GLY A 189 -0.26 -14.06 7.92
N LEU A 190 0.78 -13.39 8.45
CA LEU A 190 0.84 -13.01 9.86
C LEU A 190 0.95 -11.49 9.94
N TYR A 191 -0.01 -10.90 10.61
CA TYR A 191 -0.13 -9.46 10.76
C TYR A 191 0.06 -9.05 12.21
N HIS A 192 0.91 -8.06 12.41
CA HIS A 192 1.13 -7.40 13.68
C HIS A 192 1.25 -5.89 13.47
N TRP A 193 0.51 -5.11 14.25
CA TRP A 193 0.53 -3.67 14.21
C TRP A 193 0.37 -3.06 15.60
N THR A 194 0.93 -1.86 15.79
CA THR A 194 0.71 -1.02 16.97
C THR A 194 0.43 0.41 16.55
N ASP A 195 -0.57 1.05 17.16
CA ASP A 195 -0.95 2.43 16.87
C ASP A 195 0.12 3.45 17.26
N VAL A 196 1.07 3.10 18.14
CA VAL A 196 2.20 3.97 18.50
C VAL A 196 3.38 3.89 17.51
N ALA A 197 3.33 3.03 16.48
CA ALA A 197 4.44 2.88 15.53
C ALA A 197 4.79 4.17 14.77
N TYR A 198 3.83 5.07 14.54
CA TYR A 198 4.04 6.36 13.90
C TYR A 198 4.24 7.52 14.87
N ASP A 199 3.92 7.33 16.14
CA ASP A 199 3.84 8.38 17.14
C ASP A 199 4.98 8.34 18.14
N SER A 200 5.48 7.15 18.48
CA SER A 200 6.37 6.93 19.60
C SER A 200 7.72 6.32 19.19
N ALA A 201 8.79 6.82 19.80
CA ALA A 201 10.12 6.24 19.68
C ALA A 201 10.26 4.87 20.38
N LEU A 202 9.25 4.39 21.11
CA LEU A 202 9.27 3.07 21.75
C LEU A 202 9.19 1.91 20.74
N ARG A 203 8.74 2.18 19.51
CA ARG A 203 8.60 1.17 18.44
C ARG A 203 9.34 1.65 17.17
N PRO A 204 10.67 1.84 17.24
CA PRO A 204 11.42 2.41 16.12
C PRO A 204 11.61 1.43 14.96
N TRP A 205 11.47 0.13 15.22
CA TRP A 205 11.71 -0.91 14.22
C TRP A 205 10.42 -1.42 13.63
N ARG A 206 10.40 -1.45 12.30
CA ARG A 206 9.34 -2.04 11.49
C ARG A 206 9.94 -3.09 10.61
N SER A 207 9.23 -4.17 10.34
CA SER A 207 9.69 -5.17 9.40
C SER A 207 8.57 -5.76 8.56
N SER A 208 8.93 -6.19 7.37
CA SER A 208 8.15 -7.09 6.52
C SER A 208 9.02 -8.29 6.18
N ARG A 209 8.41 -9.47 6.08
CA ARG A 209 9.15 -10.70 5.83
C ARG A 209 8.34 -11.68 5.01
N PHE A 210 9.02 -12.45 4.17
CA PHE A 210 8.46 -13.65 3.56
C PHE A 210 9.37 -14.86 3.76
N LEU A 211 8.76 -16.04 3.83
CA LEU A 211 9.42 -17.33 3.83
C LEU A 211 8.99 -18.10 2.58
N ALA A 212 9.96 -18.68 1.89
CA ALA A 212 9.75 -19.37 0.64
C ALA A 212 10.54 -20.68 0.57
N GLU A 213 10.24 -21.53 -0.40
CA GLU A 213 10.83 -22.86 -0.57
C GLU A 213 12.35 -22.82 -0.66
N LYS A 214 12.92 -21.79 -1.29
CA LYS A 214 14.36 -21.69 -1.58
C LYS A 214 15.04 -20.53 -0.84
N GLY A 215 14.37 -19.91 0.13
CA GLY A 215 14.97 -18.81 0.87
C GLY A 215 13.95 -17.94 1.60
N MET A 216 14.39 -16.76 1.98
CA MET A 216 13.60 -15.79 2.71
C MET A 216 14.02 -14.36 2.43
N GLY A 217 13.15 -13.40 2.70
CA GLY A 217 13.47 -11.99 2.69
C GLY A 217 12.92 -11.28 3.92
N VAL A 218 13.72 -10.40 4.49
CA VAL A 218 13.33 -9.50 5.58
C VAL A 218 13.70 -8.08 5.18
N THR A 219 12.77 -7.15 5.31
CA THR A 219 13.06 -5.72 5.28
C THR A 219 12.88 -5.17 6.66
N THR A 220 13.86 -4.41 7.14
CA THR A 220 13.75 -3.61 8.36
C THR A 220 13.82 -2.13 8.03
N ASP A 221 12.95 -1.34 8.66
CA ASP A 221 12.89 0.11 8.50
C ASP A 221 12.82 0.76 9.89
N SER A 222 13.69 1.71 10.15
CA SER A 222 13.68 2.48 11.39
C SER A 222 12.68 3.65 11.35
N GLY A 223 12.09 3.94 10.20
CA GLY A 223 11.13 5.04 10.02
C GLY A 223 11.70 6.44 10.19
N ILE A 224 13.00 6.60 10.38
CA ILE A 224 13.68 7.88 10.66
C ILE A 224 14.79 8.10 9.63
N GLY A 225 14.39 8.48 8.40
CA GLY A 225 15.30 9.05 7.40
C GLY A 225 16.40 8.14 6.83
N ALA A 226 16.58 6.94 7.35
CA ALA A 226 17.50 5.96 6.80
C ALA A 226 16.77 5.09 5.75
N PRO A 227 17.45 4.70 4.65
CA PRO A 227 16.87 3.75 3.71
C PRO A 227 16.53 2.42 4.41
N PRO A 228 15.46 1.72 3.98
CA PRO A 228 15.18 0.37 4.45
C PRO A 228 16.36 -0.57 4.19
N HIS A 229 16.57 -1.49 5.10
CA HIS A 229 17.60 -2.53 4.98
C HIS A 229 16.95 -3.86 4.61
N ASP A 230 17.33 -4.41 3.45
CA ASP A 230 16.89 -5.72 2.96
C ASP A 230 17.94 -6.79 3.27
N ALA A 231 17.50 -7.86 3.95
CA ALA A 231 18.28 -9.10 4.15
C ALA A 231 17.57 -10.22 3.37
N LEU A 232 18.13 -10.60 2.23
CA LEU A 232 17.58 -11.62 1.33
C LEU A 232 18.54 -12.79 1.27
N THR A 233 18.04 -13.99 1.57
CA THR A 233 18.85 -15.21 1.66
C THR A 233 18.28 -16.31 0.79
N LEU A 234 19.12 -16.98 0.03
CA LEU A 234 18.80 -18.11 -0.83
C LEU A 234 19.51 -19.37 -0.38
N LEU A 235 18.87 -20.52 -0.52
CA LEU A 235 19.54 -21.81 -0.41
C LEU A 235 20.60 -21.95 -1.51
N ALA A 236 21.77 -22.46 -1.16
CA ALA A 236 22.77 -22.83 -2.13
C ALA A 236 22.52 -24.26 -2.63
N PRO A 237 22.79 -24.55 -3.93
CA PRO A 237 22.75 -25.92 -4.43
C PRO A 237 23.68 -26.84 -3.65
N GLY A 238 23.25 -28.07 -3.37
CA GLY A 238 24.11 -29.08 -2.74
C GLY A 238 24.29 -28.96 -1.22
N GLY A 239 23.53 -28.08 -0.52
CA GLY A 239 23.59 -27.93 0.94
C GLY A 239 24.75 -27.07 1.45
N GLU A 240 25.36 -26.27 0.59
CA GLU A 240 26.34 -25.25 0.95
C GLU A 240 25.69 -24.15 1.82
N ALA A 241 26.53 -23.27 2.39
CA ALA A 241 26.05 -22.13 3.18
C ALA A 241 25.06 -21.26 2.35
N PRO A 242 24.00 -20.73 2.97
CA PRO A 242 23.03 -19.88 2.26
C PRO A 242 23.71 -18.68 1.61
N ARG A 243 23.30 -18.36 0.39
CA ARG A 243 23.79 -17.18 -0.34
C ARG A 243 22.98 -15.94 0.05
N GLN A 244 23.68 -14.83 0.20
CA GLN A 244 23.05 -13.53 0.39
C GLN A 244 22.80 -12.88 -0.98
N VAL A 245 21.59 -12.35 -1.17
CA VAL A 245 21.27 -11.45 -2.27
C VAL A 245 21.60 -10.04 -1.80
N THR A 246 22.55 -9.38 -2.45
CA THR A 246 22.91 -8.01 -2.11
C THR A 246 22.12 -7.03 -2.98
N VAL A 247 21.60 -5.95 -2.37
CA VAL A 247 20.85 -4.91 -3.06
C VAL A 247 21.65 -3.63 -3.09
N GLU A 248 21.93 -3.13 -4.30
CA GLU A 248 22.60 -1.88 -4.56
C GLU A 248 21.56 -0.80 -4.91
N ARG A 249 21.61 0.36 -4.23
CA ARG A 249 20.84 1.55 -4.62
C ARG A 249 21.69 2.42 -5.55
N ARG A 250 21.20 2.65 -6.76
CA ARG A 250 21.87 3.49 -7.75
C ARG A 250 21.20 4.85 -7.84
N TYR A 251 22.03 5.88 -7.66
CA TYR A 251 21.61 7.27 -7.77
C TYR A 251 22.18 7.89 -9.06
N GLU A 252 21.65 9.02 -9.48
CA GLU A 252 22.13 9.76 -10.68
C GLU A 252 23.63 10.06 -10.66
N ARG A 253 24.16 10.30 -9.45
CA ARG A 253 25.56 10.60 -9.21
C ARG A 253 26.07 9.76 -8.04
N ASN A 254 27.36 9.49 -8.03
CA ASN A 254 27.99 8.73 -6.94
C ASN A 254 27.89 9.41 -5.57
N ASP A 255 27.68 10.72 -5.52
CA ASP A 255 27.51 11.56 -4.32
C ASP A 255 26.04 11.83 -3.93
N GLY A 256 25.08 11.20 -4.62
CA GLY A 256 23.64 11.35 -4.37
C GLY A 256 22.85 11.75 -5.62
N GLY A 257 21.72 12.43 -5.41
CA GLY A 257 20.79 12.80 -6.47
C GLY A 257 19.51 11.94 -6.41
N ALA A 258 18.76 11.89 -7.50
CA ALA A 258 17.56 11.07 -7.58
C ALA A 258 17.92 9.58 -7.64
N LEU A 259 17.11 8.73 -6.99
CA LEU A 259 17.19 7.29 -7.13
C LEU A 259 16.88 6.89 -8.57
N VAL A 260 17.81 6.16 -9.21
CA VAL A 260 17.64 5.69 -10.60
C VAL A 260 17.20 4.24 -10.66
N ALA A 261 17.79 3.39 -9.81
CA ALA A 261 17.48 1.97 -9.82
C ALA A 261 17.84 1.29 -8.50
N LEU A 262 17.24 0.14 -8.26
CA LEU A 262 17.72 -0.88 -7.33
C LEU A 262 18.20 -2.10 -8.13
N VAL A 263 19.33 -2.66 -7.76
CA VAL A 263 19.93 -3.81 -8.42
C VAL A 263 20.21 -4.89 -7.40
N ALA A 264 19.55 -6.02 -7.54
CA ALA A 264 19.80 -7.20 -6.72
C ALA A 264 20.82 -8.11 -7.42
N HIS A 265 21.91 -8.42 -6.73
CA HIS A 265 22.91 -9.40 -7.14
C HIS A 265 22.59 -10.70 -6.43
N THR A 266 22.07 -11.69 -7.18
CA THR A 266 21.47 -12.89 -6.59
C THR A 266 22.47 -13.98 -6.26
N GLY A 267 23.66 -13.94 -6.90
CA GLY A 267 24.63 -15.03 -6.86
C GLY A 267 24.17 -16.30 -7.61
N ASP A 268 23.00 -16.28 -8.25
CA ASP A 268 22.54 -17.38 -9.10
C ASP A 268 23.08 -17.21 -10.51
N PRO A 269 23.81 -18.20 -11.06
CA PRO A 269 24.38 -18.08 -12.41
C PRO A 269 23.32 -17.94 -13.52
N ALA A 270 22.12 -18.52 -13.32
CA ALA A 270 21.03 -18.46 -14.30
C ALA A 270 20.28 -17.10 -14.26
N LEU A 271 20.31 -16.42 -13.12
CA LEU A 271 19.66 -15.12 -12.93
C LEU A 271 20.55 -14.20 -12.06
N PRO A 272 21.72 -13.81 -12.53
CA PRO A 272 22.72 -13.13 -11.70
C PRO A 272 22.26 -11.76 -11.19
N ILE A 273 21.38 -11.09 -11.93
CA ILE A 273 20.92 -9.74 -11.62
C ILE A 273 19.39 -9.65 -11.82
N VAL A 274 18.71 -9.07 -10.84
CA VAL A 274 17.33 -8.57 -10.97
C VAL A 274 17.34 -7.07 -10.71
N ARG A 275 16.69 -6.30 -11.59
CA ARG A 275 16.72 -4.85 -11.54
C ARG A 275 15.32 -4.27 -11.46
N TRP A 276 15.17 -3.24 -10.64
CA TRP A 276 14.04 -2.34 -10.64
C TRP A 276 14.53 -0.94 -11.05
N ASP A 277 13.91 -0.36 -12.08
CA ASP A 277 14.20 1.01 -12.53
C ASP A 277 13.14 1.95 -11.99
N ASN A 278 13.57 3.11 -11.49
CA ASN A 278 12.66 4.17 -11.08
C ASN A 278 11.98 4.77 -12.32
N PRO A 279 10.66 4.62 -12.48
CA PRO A 279 9.93 5.15 -13.63
C PRO A 279 9.92 6.68 -13.70
N PHE A 280 10.32 7.36 -12.63
CA PHE A 280 10.38 8.81 -12.50
C PHE A 280 11.82 9.34 -12.41
N ALA A 281 12.81 8.50 -12.70
CA ALA A 281 14.19 8.95 -12.75
C ALA A 281 14.35 10.05 -13.81
N PRO A 282 15.06 11.16 -13.51
CA PRO A 282 15.31 12.19 -14.48
C PRO A 282 16.05 11.64 -15.70
N THR A 283 15.64 12.07 -16.89
CA THR A 283 16.32 11.72 -18.15
C THR A 283 17.64 12.49 -18.36
N VAL A 284 17.80 13.60 -17.62
CA VAL A 284 19.01 14.42 -17.60
C VAL A 284 19.46 14.56 -16.14
N PRO A 285 20.73 14.27 -15.82
CA PRO A 285 21.24 14.39 -14.45
C PRO A 285 21.01 15.78 -13.86
N GLY A 286 20.43 15.82 -12.63
CA GLY A 286 20.04 17.06 -11.95
C GLY A 286 18.81 17.76 -12.51
N GLY A 287 18.15 17.18 -13.49
CA GLY A 287 17.01 17.78 -14.19
C GLY A 287 15.64 17.58 -13.56
N GLY A 288 15.53 16.87 -12.43
CA GLY A 288 14.25 16.54 -11.82
C GLY A 288 14.25 16.58 -10.30
N PRO A 289 13.07 16.44 -9.68
CA PRO A 289 12.94 16.38 -8.22
C PRO A 289 13.60 15.12 -7.67
N GLN A 290 14.20 15.23 -6.49
CA GLN A 290 14.70 14.10 -5.72
C GLN A 290 13.55 13.55 -4.86
N TRP A 291 12.79 12.61 -5.39
CA TRP A 291 11.69 12.00 -4.68
C TRP A 291 12.16 10.93 -3.69
N HIS A 292 11.53 10.91 -2.53
CA HIS A 292 11.67 9.82 -1.56
C HIS A 292 10.95 8.56 -2.04
N ASP A 293 11.29 7.42 -1.46
CA ASP A 293 10.70 6.12 -1.81
C ASP A 293 9.16 6.12 -1.74
N ASP A 294 8.56 6.81 -0.76
CA ASP A 294 7.11 6.95 -0.66
C ASP A 294 6.51 7.83 -1.77
N GLU A 295 7.17 8.91 -2.16
CA GLU A 295 6.70 9.79 -3.25
C GLU A 295 6.72 9.04 -4.59
N ILE A 296 7.77 8.24 -4.83
CA ILE A 296 7.86 7.34 -6.00
C ILE A 296 6.70 6.34 -5.98
N ALA A 297 6.42 5.76 -4.82
CA ALA A 297 5.36 4.77 -4.67
C ALA A 297 3.96 5.38 -4.90
N VAL A 298 3.68 6.55 -4.32
CA VAL A 298 2.40 7.28 -4.53
C VAL A 298 2.23 7.70 -5.98
N ALA A 299 3.27 8.24 -6.62
CA ALA A 299 3.23 8.59 -8.04
C ALA A 299 2.98 7.34 -8.91
N SER A 300 3.50 6.18 -8.52
CA SER A 300 3.27 4.91 -9.21
C SER A 300 1.80 4.46 -9.15
N CYS A 301 1.04 4.79 -8.08
CA CYS A 301 -0.39 4.54 -8.03
C CYS A 301 -1.13 5.33 -9.11
N LEU A 302 -0.85 6.63 -9.23
CA LEU A 302 -1.46 7.45 -10.26
C LEU A 302 -1.09 6.97 -11.67
N MET A 303 0.17 6.61 -11.90
CA MET A 303 0.61 6.13 -13.21
C MET A 303 0.04 4.76 -13.56
N SER A 304 -0.27 3.90 -12.59
CA SER A 304 -1.00 2.66 -12.81
C SER A 304 -2.39 2.93 -13.38
N LEU A 305 -3.15 3.87 -12.78
CA LEU A 305 -4.44 4.27 -13.31
C LEU A 305 -4.33 4.88 -14.72
N VAL A 306 -3.42 5.82 -14.92
CA VAL A 306 -3.21 6.48 -16.23
C VAL A 306 -2.88 5.46 -17.31
N THR A 307 -2.00 4.50 -17.03
CA THR A 307 -1.65 3.42 -17.95
C THR A 307 -2.85 2.52 -18.23
N ALA A 308 -3.60 2.13 -17.19
CA ALA A 308 -4.80 1.30 -17.34
C ALA A 308 -5.87 1.98 -18.21
N VAL A 309 -6.04 3.31 -18.08
CA VAL A 309 -6.98 4.08 -18.91
C VAL A 309 -6.50 4.16 -20.35
N ARG A 310 -5.22 4.55 -20.56
CA ARG A 310 -4.64 4.74 -21.89
C ARG A 310 -4.60 3.43 -22.69
N ASP A 311 -4.19 2.34 -22.06
CA ASP A 311 -3.92 1.06 -22.72
C ASP A 311 -5.13 0.10 -22.62
N SER A 312 -6.26 0.57 -22.10
CA SER A 312 -7.51 -0.20 -21.86
C SER A 312 -7.30 -1.45 -20.97
N GLY A 313 -6.26 -1.42 -20.14
CA GLY A 313 -5.91 -2.51 -19.23
C GLY A 313 -6.65 -2.43 -17.88
N ALA A 314 -6.16 -3.21 -16.91
CA ALA A 314 -6.58 -3.13 -15.51
C ALA A 314 -5.55 -2.33 -14.69
N PRO A 315 -6.01 -1.54 -13.69
CA PRO A 315 -5.11 -0.99 -12.68
C PRO A 315 -4.38 -2.09 -11.92
N SER A 316 -3.13 -1.86 -11.51
CA SER A 316 -2.32 -2.91 -10.86
C SER A 316 -2.78 -3.21 -9.43
N TYR A 317 -3.49 -2.27 -8.79
CA TYR A 317 -4.17 -2.48 -7.51
C TYR A 317 -5.58 -1.90 -7.58
N GLY A 318 -6.47 -2.68 -8.20
CA GLY A 318 -7.85 -2.27 -8.45
C GLY A 318 -8.75 -2.38 -7.20
N PRO A 319 -10.01 -1.94 -7.33
CA PRO A 319 -10.92 -1.82 -6.21
C PRO A 319 -11.27 -3.17 -5.56
N LEU A 320 -11.22 -4.29 -6.29
CA LEU A 320 -11.43 -5.63 -5.73
C LEU A 320 -10.33 -6.03 -4.75
N GLN A 321 -9.07 -5.68 -5.05
CA GLN A 321 -7.94 -5.95 -4.16
C GLN A 321 -8.04 -5.12 -2.89
N ALA A 322 -8.35 -3.83 -3.03
CA ALA A 322 -8.50 -2.92 -1.90
C ALA A 322 -9.70 -3.30 -0.99
N ARG A 323 -10.81 -3.72 -1.59
CA ARG A 323 -11.96 -4.24 -0.84
C ARG A 323 -11.60 -5.49 -0.03
N LEU A 324 -10.87 -6.43 -0.64
CA LEU A 324 -10.46 -7.66 0.02
C LEU A 324 -9.49 -7.38 1.19
N ASP A 325 -8.56 -6.45 1.02
CA ASP A 325 -7.66 -6.07 2.11
C ASP A 325 -8.41 -5.42 3.27
N GLN A 326 -9.39 -4.57 2.98
CA GLN A 326 -10.27 -4.00 4.00
C GLN A 326 -11.10 -5.09 4.68
N GLU A 327 -11.64 -6.05 3.94
CA GLU A 327 -12.41 -7.18 4.49
C GLU A 327 -11.58 -8.03 5.47
N ILE A 328 -10.32 -8.30 5.17
CA ILE A 328 -9.41 -9.01 6.08
C ILE A 328 -9.21 -8.23 7.38
N VAL A 329 -9.04 -6.90 7.32
CA VAL A 329 -8.92 -6.04 8.51
C VAL A 329 -10.20 -6.10 9.35
N LEU A 330 -11.36 -6.02 8.72
CA LEU A 330 -12.66 -6.12 9.41
C LEU A 330 -12.82 -7.49 10.08
N ALA A 331 -12.48 -8.57 9.36
CA ALA A 331 -12.53 -9.94 9.90
C ALA A 331 -11.60 -10.13 11.11
N MET A 332 -10.40 -9.54 11.08
CA MET A 332 -9.47 -9.56 12.21
C MET A 332 -10.09 -8.92 13.46
N ARG A 333 -10.65 -7.72 13.31
CA ARG A 333 -11.31 -7.01 14.42
C ARG A 333 -12.54 -7.74 14.91
N HIS A 334 -13.31 -8.34 14.01
CA HIS A 334 -14.47 -9.17 14.37
C HIS A 334 -14.04 -10.41 15.14
N SER A 335 -13.02 -11.13 14.69
CA SER A 335 -12.42 -12.26 15.43
C SER A 335 -12.00 -11.86 16.84
N SER A 336 -11.37 -10.71 17.02
CA SER A 336 -10.99 -10.19 18.33
C SER A 336 -12.19 -9.97 19.27
N ARG A 337 -13.33 -9.52 18.75
CA ARG A 337 -14.59 -9.37 19.52
C ARG A 337 -15.21 -10.71 19.93
N LEU A 338 -14.91 -11.76 19.18
CA LEU A 338 -15.29 -13.15 19.46
C LEU A 338 -14.21 -13.91 20.23
N ASP A 339 -13.38 -13.22 21.01
CA ASP A 339 -12.28 -13.81 21.80
C ASP A 339 -11.30 -14.65 20.98
N GLY A 340 -11.02 -14.20 19.74
CA GLY A 340 -10.07 -14.86 18.84
C GLY A 340 -10.66 -16.05 18.09
N GLN A 341 -11.99 -16.24 18.09
CA GLN A 341 -12.60 -17.25 17.23
C GLN A 341 -12.33 -16.95 15.75
N PRO A 342 -12.02 -17.98 14.95
CA PRO A 342 -11.80 -17.81 13.52
C PRO A 342 -13.04 -17.27 12.80
N VAL A 343 -12.84 -16.27 11.96
CA VAL A 343 -13.87 -15.67 11.10
C VAL A 343 -13.64 -16.11 9.66
N ALA A 344 -14.65 -16.71 9.05
CA ALA A 344 -14.59 -17.14 7.64
C ALA A 344 -14.64 -15.94 6.69
N LEU A 345 -14.03 -16.08 5.51
CA LEU A 345 -14.14 -15.15 4.39
C LEU A 345 -14.80 -15.85 3.20
N PRO A 346 -15.60 -15.13 2.38
CA PRO A 346 -15.95 -13.71 2.55
C PRO A 346 -16.82 -13.46 3.79
N LEU A 347 -16.72 -12.22 4.32
CA LEU A 347 -17.54 -11.78 5.44
C LEU A 347 -19.02 -11.70 5.05
N ASP A 348 -19.91 -12.05 5.96
CA ASP A 348 -21.31 -11.64 5.87
C ASP A 348 -21.39 -10.10 5.91
N LEU A 349 -22.13 -9.51 4.96
CA LEU A 349 -22.27 -8.05 4.86
C LEU A 349 -22.89 -7.40 6.08
N SER A 350 -23.62 -8.16 6.92
CA SER A 350 -24.08 -7.69 8.23
C SER A 350 -22.93 -7.33 9.19
N LEU A 351 -21.71 -7.84 8.92
CA LEU A 351 -20.46 -7.58 9.66
C LEU A 351 -19.55 -6.54 8.96
N SER A 352 -20.05 -5.85 7.96
CA SER A 352 -19.28 -4.90 7.14
C SER A 352 -18.93 -3.59 7.86
N GLU A 353 -19.42 -3.41 9.07
CA GLU A 353 -19.11 -2.26 9.95
C GLU A 353 -18.42 -2.74 11.24
N LEU A 354 -17.44 -1.93 11.69
CA LEU A 354 -16.78 -2.11 12.99
C LEU A 354 -16.72 -0.82 13.77
#